data_f484eb8ca491225a6808ed5db874a5e2
#
_entry.id   f484eb8ca491225a6808ed5db874a5e2
#
_cell.length_a   1.000
_cell.length_b   1.000
_cell.length_c   1.000
_cell.angle_alpha   90.00
_cell.angle_beta   90.00
_cell.angle_gamma   90.00
#
_symmetry.space_group_name_H-M   'P 1'
#
loop_
_entity.id
_entity.type
_entity.pdbx_description
1 polymer ?
#
loop_
_entity_poly.entity_id
_entity_poly.type
_entity_poly.pdbx_seq_one_letter_code
_entity_poly.pdbx_strand_id
1 'polypeptide(L)'
;LSQPDDPKVFRRILGLTFTNKAAHEMKERVLRTLQNVVQDADALKDPIAKEMARLLDVNGEELRRRAAAVLSEMLHDYGSVSLGTLDQFTHRLVRTFAIELGLPSQFEVELDDDYLLDLAVFELMADLGSDSALTSLVLDFARANLEDDRQGDVFDALKSMAKHLSKEASNQAVAALREWDLQRHQTLQLSLRAKALDLRKQMRSASPKLIKLLAELPAESVNRPDYYASYFKKLRKADAKLWVPGTHVSKSLMGDPVAILKVAGQKDSALRAQAEDVVGRMKALLGDPLETALDGVVLDLLRRHDRSASVLSELARRLEDVLDRLRVQPIWKFQPLIHHELRDQPASYLFERLGERYSRFLVDEAQDTSRMQWANLWPLMEHALTGREAGAGAMLVGDGKQSIYRWRGSDAEEFLDLVARAKVGQSPSDEFPGLEGMSGFVPLADNWRSRH
;
A
#
# COMPACT_ATOMS: atom_id res chain seq x y z
N LEU A 1 4.52 37.28 -12.60
CA LEU A 1 5.23 38.26 -13.41
C LEU A 1 4.91 38.13 -14.92
N SER A 2 4.52 36.93 -15.39
CA SER A 2 4.16 36.69 -16.80
C SER A 2 2.84 37.37 -17.26
N GLN A 3 1.98 37.77 -16.33
CA GLN A 3 0.71 38.45 -16.58
C GLN A 3 0.75 39.84 -15.95
N PRO A 4 1.12 40.86 -16.70
CA PRO A 4 1.34 42.21 -16.16
C PRO A 4 0.06 42.85 -15.62
N ASP A 5 -1.09 42.45 -16.14
CA ASP A 5 -2.40 43.05 -15.80
C ASP A 5 -3.08 42.29 -14.64
N ASP A 6 -2.53 41.15 -14.21
CA ASP A 6 -3.03 40.35 -13.06
C ASP A 6 -1.92 40.02 -12.05
N PRO A 7 -1.64 40.94 -11.11
CA PRO A 7 -0.64 40.69 -10.07
C PRO A 7 -1.08 39.59 -9.08
N LYS A 8 -2.35 39.10 -9.12
CA LYS A 8 -2.91 38.07 -8.26
C LYS A 8 -2.74 36.63 -8.81
N VAL A 9 -2.12 36.51 -9.98
CA VAL A 9 -1.93 35.21 -10.64
C VAL A 9 -1.19 34.18 -9.76
N PHE A 10 -0.41 34.62 -8.75
CA PHE A 10 0.24 33.72 -7.79
C PHE A 10 -0.75 32.87 -7.00
N ARG A 11 -2.01 33.30 -6.85
CA ARG A 11 -3.07 32.51 -6.18
C ARG A 11 -3.42 31.23 -6.93
N ARG A 12 -3.08 31.15 -8.23
CA ARG A 12 -3.27 29.99 -9.09
C ARG A 12 -2.07 29.04 -9.10
N ILE A 13 -1.05 29.33 -8.30
CA ILE A 13 0.14 28.49 -8.16
C ILE A 13 0.02 27.66 -6.90
N LEU A 14 0.12 26.34 -7.04
CA LEU A 14 0.25 25.39 -5.94
C LEU A 14 1.67 24.86 -5.93
N GLY A 15 2.45 25.22 -4.90
CA GLY A 15 3.79 24.72 -4.70
C GLY A 15 3.82 23.75 -3.51
N LEU A 16 4.25 22.54 -3.76
CA LEU A 16 4.26 21.45 -2.79
C LEU A 16 5.69 20.95 -2.57
N THR A 17 5.99 20.60 -1.33
CA THR A 17 7.25 19.94 -0.94
C THR A 17 6.99 18.95 0.16
N PHE A 18 8.00 18.16 0.53
CA PHE A 18 7.83 17.11 1.53
C PHE A 18 7.94 17.63 2.98
N THR A 19 8.80 18.61 3.26
CA THR A 19 9.05 19.08 4.63
C THR A 19 8.62 20.51 4.89
N ASN A 20 8.18 20.79 6.13
CA ASN A 20 7.83 22.15 6.55
C ASN A 20 9.00 23.14 6.41
N LYS A 21 10.24 22.67 6.64
CA LYS A 21 11.43 23.46 6.47
C LYS A 21 11.62 23.88 5.01
N ALA A 22 11.53 22.95 4.07
CA ALA A 22 11.62 23.24 2.64
C ALA A 22 10.51 24.18 2.16
N ALA A 23 9.29 23.98 2.65
CA ALA A 23 8.17 24.89 2.35
C ALA A 23 8.43 26.32 2.85
N HIS A 24 9.01 26.46 4.03
CA HIS A 24 9.37 27.77 4.58
C HIS A 24 10.50 28.43 3.77
N GLU A 25 11.57 27.68 3.48
CA GLU A 25 12.68 28.14 2.67
C GLU A 25 12.21 28.56 1.25
N MET A 26 11.31 27.80 0.64
CA MET A 26 10.73 28.15 -0.66
C MET A 26 9.97 29.49 -0.61
N LYS A 27 9.11 29.70 0.40
CA LYS A 27 8.38 30.95 0.61
C LYS A 27 9.32 32.12 0.80
N GLU A 28 10.29 31.96 1.70
CA GLU A 28 11.28 32.98 2.00
C GLU A 28 12.10 33.37 0.75
N ARG A 29 12.51 32.36 -0.04
CA ARG A 29 13.28 32.59 -1.26
C ARG A 29 12.49 33.36 -2.31
N VAL A 30 11.20 33.02 -2.52
CA VAL A 30 10.34 33.75 -3.45
C VAL A 30 10.18 35.20 -3.02
N LEU A 31 9.85 35.45 -1.75
CA LEU A 31 9.68 36.80 -1.22
C LEU A 31 10.98 37.61 -1.30
N ARG A 32 12.09 37.04 -0.91
CA ARG A 32 13.41 37.69 -0.96
C ARG A 32 13.82 38.01 -2.38
N THR A 33 13.59 37.13 -3.35
CA THR A 33 13.91 37.41 -4.76
C THR A 33 13.06 38.56 -5.29
N LEU A 34 11.75 38.58 -5.01
CA LEU A 34 10.88 39.69 -5.40
C LEU A 34 11.32 41.02 -4.73
N GLN A 35 11.66 40.96 -3.44
CA GLN A 35 12.13 42.12 -2.70
C GLN A 35 13.45 42.68 -3.26
N ASN A 36 14.41 41.81 -3.58
CA ASN A 36 15.67 42.22 -4.20
C ASN A 36 15.45 42.93 -5.55
N VAL A 37 14.58 42.36 -6.40
CA VAL A 37 14.24 43.01 -7.70
C VAL A 37 13.62 44.39 -7.51
N VAL A 38 12.83 44.57 -6.45
CA VAL A 38 12.18 45.86 -6.15
C VAL A 38 13.16 46.89 -5.56
N GLN A 39 14.05 46.45 -4.65
CA GLN A 39 14.90 47.35 -3.86
C GLN A 39 16.26 47.66 -4.50
N ASP A 40 16.83 46.74 -5.28
CA ASP A 40 18.15 46.97 -5.88
C ASP A 40 18.09 48.08 -6.93
N ALA A 41 19.12 48.92 -6.92
CA ALA A 41 19.26 50.01 -7.92
C ALA A 41 19.36 49.42 -9.34
N ASP A 42 20.00 48.30 -9.51
CA ASP A 42 20.00 47.48 -10.72
C ASP A 42 19.15 46.21 -10.50
N ALA A 43 17.94 46.23 -11.01
CA ALA A 43 17.02 45.08 -10.89
C ALA A 43 17.53 43.81 -11.57
N LEU A 44 18.51 43.90 -12.45
CA LEU A 44 19.09 42.78 -13.20
C LEU A 44 20.41 42.28 -12.60
N LYS A 45 20.78 42.76 -11.41
CA LYS A 45 21.98 42.31 -10.70
C LYS A 45 21.89 40.84 -10.27
N ASP A 46 20.72 40.41 -9.83
CA ASP A 46 20.46 39.02 -9.47
C ASP A 46 20.37 38.14 -10.72
N PRO A 47 21.12 37.04 -10.81
CA PRO A 47 21.06 36.10 -11.94
C PRO A 47 19.63 35.62 -12.26
N ILE A 48 18.83 35.34 -11.23
CA ILE A 48 17.44 34.91 -11.39
C ILE A 48 16.60 36.02 -12.00
N ALA A 49 16.74 37.26 -11.53
CA ALA A 49 16.04 38.40 -12.07
C ALA A 49 16.42 38.69 -13.53
N LYS A 50 17.70 38.53 -13.86
CA LYS A 50 18.19 38.67 -15.23
C LYS A 50 17.59 37.64 -16.17
N GLU A 51 17.51 36.38 -15.72
CA GLU A 51 16.90 35.33 -16.51
C GLU A 51 15.38 35.51 -16.61
N MET A 52 14.72 35.96 -15.56
CA MET A 52 13.29 36.31 -15.63
C MET A 52 13.03 37.41 -16.64
N ALA A 53 13.83 38.48 -16.66
CA ALA A 53 13.72 39.55 -17.63
C ALA A 53 13.87 39.06 -19.07
N ARG A 54 14.85 38.14 -19.29
CA ARG A 54 15.09 37.52 -20.59
C ARG A 54 13.89 36.66 -21.05
N LEU A 55 13.37 35.81 -20.15
CA LEU A 55 12.24 34.93 -20.45
C LEU A 55 10.92 35.70 -20.69
N LEU A 56 10.75 36.87 -20.04
CA LEU A 56 9.57 37.69 -20.14
C LEU A 56 9.69 38.78 -21.23
N ASP A 57 10.85 38.90 -21.86
CA ASP A 57 11.19 39.93 -22.84
C ASP A 57 10.88 41.35 -22.32
N VAL A 58 11.37 41.66 -21.11
CA VAL A 58 11.17 42.94 -20.43
C VAL A 58 12.49 43.51 -19.94
N ASN A 59 12.53 44.86 -19.82
CA ASN A 59 13.66 45.57 -19.21
C ASN A 59 13.56 45.52 -17.67
N GLY A 60 14.64 45.94 -16.98
CA GLY A 60 14.73 45.93 -15.52
C GLY A 60 13.68 46.81 -14.82
N GLU A 61 13.28 47.94 -15.43
CA GLU A 61 12.25 48.83 -14.88
C GLU A 61 10.88 48.18 -14.89
N GLU A 62 10.49 47.59 -16.01
CA GLU A 62 9.24 46.87 -16.14
C GLU A 62 9.21 45.61 -15.24
N LEU A 63 10.31 44.88 -15.14
CA LEU A 63 10.43 43.76 -14.20
C LEU A 63 10.22 44.21 -12.74
N ARG A 64 10.84 45.34 -12.35
CA ARG A 64 10.66 45.95 -11.03
C ARG A 64 9.22 46.33 -10.77
N ARG A 65 8.55 46.99 -11.73
CA ARG A 65 7.15 47.39 -11.62
C ARG A 65 6.24 46.16 -11.37
N ARG A 66 6.43 45.11 -12.17
CA ARG A 66 5.66 43.85 -12.01
C ARG A 66 5.96 43.18 -10.69
N ALA A 67 7.22 43.09 -10.29
CA ALA A 67 7.63 42.48 -9.00
C ALA A 67 7.05 43.24 -7.81
N ALA A 68 7.03 44.61 -7.86
CA ALA A 68 6.43 45.43 -6.81
C ALA A 68 4.92 45.18 -6.68
N ALA A 69 4.20 45.09 -7.80
CA ALA A 69 2.77 44.82 -7.79
C ALA A 69 2.47 43.41 -7.20
N VAL A 70 3.19 42.39 -7.64
CA VAL A 70 3.02 41.01 -7.12
C VAL A 70 3.40 40.93 -5.64
N LEU A 71 4.52 41.52 -5.23
CA LEU A 71 4.96 41.52 -3.83
C LEU A 71 3.93 42.19 -2.92
N SER A 72 3.38 43.38 -3.35
CA SER A 72 2.34 44.08 -2.62
C SER A 72 1.10 43.20 -2.41
N GLU A 73 0.61 42.54 -3.47
CA GLU A 73 -0.56 41.66 -3.39
C GLU A 73 -0.28 40.43 -2.53
N MET A 74 0.92 39.83 -2.63
CA MET A 74 1.31 38.70 -1.80
C MET A 74 1.37 39.07 -0.30
N LEU A 75 1.84 40.26 0.04
CA LEU A 75 1.90 40.72 1.44
C LEU A 75 0.50 41.08 2.00
N HIS A 76 -0.38 41.65 1.17
CA HIS A 76 -1.75 41.94 1.56
C HIS A 76 -2.61 40.67 1.76
N ASP A 77 -2.35 39.65 0.96
CA ASP A 77 -3.11 38.40 1.01
C ASP A 77 -2.16 37.19 1.10
N TYR A 78 -1.34 37.19 2.15
CA TYR A 78 -0.34 36.15 2.40
C TYR A 78 -0.95 34.76 2.56
N GLY A 79 -2.18 34.68 3.09
CA GLY A 79 -2.92 33.43 3.23
C GLY A 79 -3.25 32.71 1.91
N SER A 80 -3.29 33.47 0.80
CA SER A 80 -3.53 32.92 -0.54
C SER A 80 -2.28 32.38 -1.24
N VAL A 81 -1.09 32.55 -0.64
CA VAL A 81 0.15 31.98 -1.13
C VAL A 81 0.17 30.48 -0.84
N SER A 82 -0.17 29.68 -1.84
CA SER A 82 -0.31 28.24 -1.71
C SER A 82 1.03 27.50 -1.92
N LEU A 83 2.00 27.80 -1.06
CA LEU A 83 3.27 27.08 -0.95
C LEU A 83 3.29 26.36 0.40
N GLY A 84 3.47 25.04 0.40
CA GLY A 84 3.40 24.25 1.64
C GLY A 84 3.81 22.81 1.45
N THR A 85 3.63 22.02 2.51
CA THR A 85 3.80 20.57 2.39
C THR A 85 2.56 19.93 1.78
N LEU A 86 2.76 18.75 1.23
CA LEU A 86 1.66 17.94 0.69
C LEU A 86 0.62 17.64 1.76
N ASP A 87 1.06 17.35 2.99
CA ASP A 87 0.17 17.11 4.13
C ASP A 87 -0.62 18.36 4.52
N GLN A 88 0.00 19.56 4.50
CA GLN A 88 -0.72 20.82 4.74
C GLN A 88 -1.77 21.11 3.65
N PHE A 89 -1.46 20.78 2.41
CA PHE A 89 -2.42 20.90 1.32
C PHE A 89 -3.59 19.93 1.52
N THR A 90 -3.31 18.67 1.76
CA THR A 90 -4.29 17.62 2.03
C THR A 90 -5.19 17.99 3.22
N HIS A 91 -4.61 18.47 4.32
CA HIS A 91 -5.35 18.94 5.50
C HIS A 91 -6.30 20.08 5.16
N ARG A 92 -5.85 21.05 4.35
CA ARG A 92 -6.70 22.16 3.88
C ARG A 92 -7.86 21.65 3.03
N LEU A 93 -7.61 20.67 2.15
CA LEU A 93 -8.66 20.03 1.36
C LEU A 93 -9.71 19.38 2.24
N VAL A 94 -9.28 18.52 3.15
CA VAL A 94 -10.19 17.78 4.04
C VAL A 94 -11.01 18.73 4.90
N ARG A 95 -10.42 19.83 5.40
CA ARG A 95 -11.18 20.85 6.14
C ARG A 95 -12.18 21.61 5.27
N THR A 96 -11.80 21.91 4.03
CA THR A 96 -12.68 22.66 3.12
C THR A 96 -13.88 21.83 2.68
N PHE A 97 -13.68 20.54 2.52
CA PHE A 97 -14.67 19.57 2.00
C PHE A 97 -15.08 18.54 3.04
N ALA A 98 -15.03 18.90 4.32
CA ALA A 98 -15.32 17.96 5.41
C ALA A 98 -16.69 17.28 5.29
N ILE A 99 -17.72 18.06 4.93
CA ILE A 99 -19.10 17.56 4.80
C ILE A 99 -19.21 16.57 3.64
N GLU A 100 -18.63 16.93 2.50
CA GLU A 100 -18.62 16.08 1.28
C GLU A 100 -17.84 14.78 1.52
N LEU A 101 -16.80 14.83 2.33
CA LEU A 101 -16.01 13.66 2.75
C LEU A 101 -16.65 12.87 3.88
N GLY A 102 -17.88 13.19 4.29
CA GLY A 102 -18.61 12.49 5.35
C GLY A 102 -18.05 12.75 6.76
N LEU A 103 -17.24 13.81 6.94
CA LEU A 103 -16.67 14.18 8.23
C LEU A 103 -17.56 15.19 8.97
N PRO A 104 -17.48 15.24 10.31
CA PRO A 104 -18.09 16.33 11.08
C PRO A 104 -17.59 17.70 10.57
N SER A 105 -18.48 18.69 10.58
CA SER A 105 -18.12 20.07 10.16
C SER A 105 -17.02 20.71 11.04
N GLN A 106 -16.86 20.19 12.26
CA GLN A 106 -15.79 20.57 13.18
C GLN A 106 -15.13 19.31 13.73
N PHE A 107 -13.87 19.16 13.46
CA PHE A 107 -13.01 18.12 14.02
C PHE A 107 -11.61 18.68 14.27
N GLU A 108 -10.91 18.11 15.23
CA GLU A 108 -9.50 18.39 15.47
C GLU A 108 -8.63 17.38 14.74
N VAL A 109 -7.43 17.78 14.37
CA VAL A 109 -6.44 16.88 13.74
C VAL A 109 -5.48 16.40 14.82
N GLU A 110 -5.44 15.09 14.99
CA GLU A 110 -4.47 14.45 15.87
C GLU A 110 -3.24 14.01 15.06
N LEU A 111 -2.07 14.37 15.58
CA LEU A 111 -0.78 14.03 14.96
C LEU A 111 -0.09 12.85 15.65
N ASP A 112 -0.52 12.52 16.86
CA ASP A 112 0.01 11.37 17.61
C ASP A 112 -0.81 10.12 17.28
N ASP A 113 -0.38 9.44 16.23
CA ASP A 113 -1.00 8.18 15.78
C ASP A 113 -0.89 7.10 16.86
N ASP A 114 0.26 7.01 17.56
CA ASP A 114 0.48 6.00 18.59
C ASP A 114 -0.51 6.18 19.75
N TYR A 115 -0.83 7.41 20.14
CA TYR A 115 -1.84 7.72 21.16
C TYR A 115 -3.23 7.19 20.79
N LEU A 116 -3.68 7.44 19.56
CA LEU A 116 -5.00 6.98 19.08
C LEU A 116 -5.06 5.44 18.99
N LEU A 117 -4.00 4.82 18.49
CA LEU A 117 -3.91 3.37 18.39
C LEU A 117 -3.86 2.71 19.77
N ASP A 118 -3.13 3.29 20.73
CA ASP A 118 -3.10 2.82 22.11
C ASP A 118 -4.48 2.90 22.76
N LEU A 119 -5.23 3.98 22.55
CA LEU A 119 -6.62 4.09 23.04
C LEU A 119 -7.51 2.98 22.48
N ALA A 120 -7.42 2.69 21.18
CA ALA A 120 -8.20 1.60 20.57
C ALA A 120 -7.85 0.23 21.17
N VAL A 121 -6.56 -0.01 21.47
CA VAL A 121 -6.11 -1.23 22.14
C VAL A 121 -6.61 -1.28 23.58
N PHE A 122 -6.54 -0.17 24.33
CA PHE A 122 -7.06 -0.11 25.71
C PHE A 122 -8.55 -0.40 25.77
N GLU A 123 -9.36 0.15 24.86
CA GLU A 123 -10.80 -0.12 24.83
C GLU A 123 -11.10 -1.57 24.48
N LEU A 124 -10.37 -2.15 23.53
CA LEU A 124 -10.50 -3.56 23.23
C LEU A 124 -10.16 -4.43 24.45
N MET A 125 -9.09 -4.11 25.17
CA MET A 125 -8.68 -4.82 26.39
C MET A 125 -9.67 -4.65 27.54
N ALA A 126 -10.31 -3.48 27.66
CA ALA A 126 -11.28 -3.21 28.74
C ALA A 126 -12.54 -4.08 28.63
N ASP A 127 -12.91 -4.51 27.43
CA ASP A 127 -14.08 -5.36 27.21
C ASP A 127 -13.78 -6.86 27.36
N LEU A 128 -12.51 -7.24 27.57
CA LEU A 128 -12.16 -8.65 27.83
C LEU A 128 -12.78 -9.13 29.15
N GLY A 129 -13.34 -10.32 29.10
CA GLY A 129 -14.06 -10.92 30.21
C GLY A 129 -15.56 -10.59 30.23
N SER A 130 -16.00 -9.44 29.72
CA SER A 130 -17.42 -9.08 29.56
C SER A 130 -17.99 -9.58 28.22
N ASP A 131 -17.23 -9.46 27.14
CA ASP A 131 -17.56 -10.02 25.83
C ASP A 131 -16.82 -11.35 25.64
N SER A 132 -17.59 -12.45 25.66
CA SER A 132 -17.04 -13.81 25.52
C SER A 132 -16.45 -14.09 24.15
N ALA A 133 -17.02 -13.51 23.09
CA ALA A 133 -16.57 -13.69 21.72
C ALA A 133 -15.24 -12.95 21.48
N LEU A 134 -15.15 -11.72 21.93
CA LEU A 134 -13.94 -10.91 21.90
C LEU A 134 -12.82 -11.54 22.75
N THR A 135 -13.17 -12.00 23.96
CA THR A 135 -12.23 -12.66 24.86
C THR A 135 -11.64 -13.91 24.20
N SER A 136 -12.49 -14.74 23.58
CA SER A 136 -12.02 -15.94 22.85
C SER A 136 -11.10 -15.57 21.69
N LEU A 137 -11.43 -14.53 20.92
CA LEU A 137 -10.61 -14.05 19.80
C LEU A 137 -9.21 -13.62 20.27
N VAL A 138 -9.13 -12.79 21.31
CA VAL A 138 -7.84 -12.29 21.83
C VAL A 138 -7.01 -13.42 22.45
N LEU A 139 -7.65 -14.36 23.16
CA LEU A 139 -6.97 -15.55 23.69
C LEU A 139 -6.42 -16.45 22.58
N ASP A 140 -7.18 -16.69 21.50
CA ASP A 140 -6.71 -17.46 20.35
C ASP A 140 -5.57 -16.75 19.62
N PHE A 141 -5.59 -15.42 19.53
CA PHE A 141 -4.50 -14.61 19.01
C PHE A 141 -3.24 -14.68 19.87
N ALA A 142 -3.39 -14.54 21.19
CA ALA A 142 -2.28 -14.63 22.14
C ALA A 142 -1.61 -16.02 22.11
N ARG A 143 -2.40 -17.10 22.08
CA ARG A 143 -1.89 -18.45 21.94
C ARG A 143 -1.10 -18.67 20.65
N ALA A 144 -1.59 -18.13 19.52
CA ALA A 144 -0.90 -18.23 18.25
C ALA A 144 0.46 -17.49 18.26
N ASN A 145 0.55 -16.35 18.92
CA ASN A 145 1.80 -15.63 19.08
C ASN A 145 2.81 -16.39 19.95
N LEU A 146 2.36 -17.07 20.99
CA LEU A 146 3.22 -17.94 21.82
C LEU A 146 3.73 -19.16 21.03
N GLU A 147 2.89 -19.76 20.16
CA GLU A 147 3.30 -20.89 19.30
C GLU A 147 4.36 -20.46 18.26
N ASP A 148 4.39 -19.19 17.85
CA ASP A 148 5.33 -18.63 16.89
C ASP A 148 6.62 -18.08 17.57
N ASP A 149 6.90 -18.42 18.85
CA ASP A 149 8.04 -17.93 19.67
C ASP A 149 8.14 -16.39 19.76
N ARG A 150 7.04 -15.67 19.54
CA ARG A 150 7.00 -14.24 19.72
C ARG A 150 6.87 -13.93 21.21
N GLN A 151 8.01 -13.64 21.84
CA GLN A 151 8.05 -13.17 23.23
C GLN A 151 7.50 -11.74 23.28
N GLY A 152 6.48 -11.50 24.10
CA GLY A 152 5.90 -10.17 24.31
C GLY A 152 4.59 -10.23 25.07
N ASP A 153 4.21 -9.10 25.64
CA ASP A 153 2.89 -8.91 26.22
C ASP A 153 1.83 -8.91 25.12
N VAL A 154 0.64 -9.38 25.45
CA VAL A 154 -0.54 -9.35 24.54
C VAL A 154 -0.84 -7.92 24.11
N PHE A 155 -0.67 -6.94 24.98
CA PHE A 155 -0.83 -5.53 24.69
C PHE A 155 0.13 -5.07 23.57
N ASP A 156 1.41 -5.40 23.68
CA ASP A 156 2.41 -5.04 22.68
C ASP A 156 2.12 -5.70 21.32
N ALA A 157 1.64 -6.94 21.35
CA ALA A 157 1.24 -7.66 20.14
C ALA A 157 0.02 -7.01 19.47
N LEU A 158 -0.99 -6.59 20.24
CA LEU A 158 -2.16 -5.85 19.76
C LEU A 158 -1.77 -4.47 19.22
N LYS A 159 -0.89 -3.76 19.92
CA LYS A 159 -0.35 -2.46 19.47
C LYS A 159 0.41 -2.60 18.15
N SER A 160 1.24 -3.63 18.02
CA SER A 160 1.94 -3.94 16.77
C SER A 160 0.96 -4.21 15.62
N MET A 161 -0.15 -4.89 15.90
CA MET A 161 -1.22 -5.13 14.94
C MET A 161 -1.96 -3.84 14.59
N ALA A 162 -2.30 -3.01 15.58
CA ALA A 162 -2.97 -1.72 15.38
C ALA A 162 -2.18 -0.77 14.46
N LYS A 163 -0.84 -0.81 14.49
CA LYS A 163 0.02 -0.02 13.60
C LYS A 163 -0.21 -0.29 12.11
N HIS A 164 -0.83 -1.40 11.74
CA HIS A 164 -1.24 -1.64 10.36
C HIS A 164 -2.42 -0.75 9.93
N LEU A 165 -3.21 -0.21 10.86
CA LEU A 165 -4.34 0.67 10.55
C LEU A 165 -3.90 2.04 10.01
N SER A 166 -2.72 2.51 10.41
CA SER A 166 -2.16 3.80 9.96
C SER A 166 -1.27 3.68 8.71
N LYS A 167 -0.96 2.47 8.24
CA LYS A 167 -0.08 2.26 7.08
C LYS A 167 -0.84 2.31 5.76
N GLU A 168 -0.39 3.15 4.83
CA GLU A 168 -0.94 3.27 3.48
C GLU A 168 -1.02 1.91 2.76
N ALA A 169 0.03 1.10 2.85
CA ALA A 169 0.07 -0.23 2.24
C ALA A 169 -1.02 -1.20 2.74
N SER A 170 -1.61 -0.94 3.90
CA SER A 170 -2.68 -1.76 4.49
C SER A 170 -4.09 -1.23 4.21
N ASN A 171 -4.23 -0.02 3.69
CA ASN A 171 -5.53 0.66 3.58
C ASN A 171 -6.59 -0.14 2.82
N GLN A 172 -6.23 -0.74 1.68
CA GLN A 172 -7.16 -1.55 0.90
C GLN A 172 -7.62 -2.79 1.67
N ALA A 173 -6.70 -3.48 2.35
CA ALA A 173 -7.02 -4.65 3.16
C ALA A 173 -7.87 -4.27 4.38
N VAL A 174 -7.54 -3.17 5.06
CA VAL A 174 -8.31 -2.65 6.21
C VAL A 174 -9.72 -2.24 5.79
N ALA A 175 -9.86 -1.57 4.64
CA ALA A 175 -11.18 -1.20 4.10
C ALA A 175 -12.05 -2.44 3.83
N ALA A 176 -11.49 -3.49 3.22
CA ALA A 176 -12.20 -4.75 3.00
C ALA A 176 -12.58 -5.45 4.32
N LEU A 177 -11.73 -5.37 5.36
CA LEU A 177 -12.00 -5.97 6.66
C LEU A 177 -13.09 -5.23 7.45
N ARG A 178 -13.34 -3.94 7.21
CA ARG A 178 -14.42 -3.18 7.86
C ARG A 178 -15.82 -3.73 7.59
N GLU A 179 -16.01 -4.41 6.44
CA GLU A 179 -17.25 -5.08 6.10
C GLU A 179 -17.48 -6.40 6.86
N TRP A 180 -16.45 -6.84 7.63
CA TRP A 180 -16.46 -8.10 8.34
C TRP A 180 -16.66 -7.87 9.83
N ASP A 181 -17.79 -8.33 10.34
CA ASP A 181 -18.06 -8.38 11.77
C ASP A 181 -17.43 -9.63 12.42
N LEU A 182 -17.40 -9.63 13.74
CA LEU A 182 -16.87 -10.74 14.54
C LEU A 182 -17.62 -12.06 14.26
N GLN A 183 -18.92 -12.02 13.99
CA GLN A 183 -19.74 -13.20 13.70
C GLN A 183 -19.35 -13.83 12.36
N ARG A 184 -19.09 -13.04 11.34
CA ARG A 184 -18.62 -13.51 10.02
C ARG A 184 -17.25 -14.18 10.13
N HIS A 185 -16.31 -13.59 10.88
CA HIS A 185 -15.02 -14.20 11.16
C HIS A 185 -15.15 -15.52 11.93
N GLN A 186 -15.99 -15.57 12.96
CA GLN A 186 -16.25 -16.81 13.70
C GLN A 186 -16.81 -17.92 12.79
N THR A 187 -17.77 -17.58 11.93
CA THR A 187 -18.36 -18.53 10.96
C THR A 187 -17.29 -19.08 10.01
N LEU A 188 -16.42 -18.19 9.48
CA LEU A 188 -15.29 -18.59 8.64
C LEU A 188 -14.34 -19.51 9.39
N GLN A 189 -13.94 -19.16 10.62
CA GLN A 189 -13.05 -19.97 11.46
C GLN A 189 -13.60 -21.36 11.71
N LEU A 190 -14.89 -21.49 12.04
CA LEU A 190 -15.55 -22.78 12.22
C LEU A 190 -15.51 -23.61 10.92
N SER A 191 -15.81 -23.01 9.80
CA SER A 191 -15.74 -23.65 8.49
C SER A 191 -14.33 -24.16 8.15
N LEU A 192 -13.32 -23.29 8.33
CA LEU A 192 -11.92 -23.65 8.09
C LEU A 192 -11.43 -24.76 9.03
N ARG A 193 -11.83 -24.69 10.33
CA ARG A 193 -11.54 -25.75 11.31
C ARG A 193 -12.14 -27.07 10.91
N ALA A 194 -13.42 -27.09 10.51
CA ALA A 194 -14.13 -28.31 10.07
C ALA A 194 -13.45 -28.94 8.86
N LYS A 195 -13.12 -28.15 7.83
CA LYS A 195 -12.43 -28.62 6.63
C LYS A 195 -11.04 -29.17 6.94
N ALA A 196 -10.26 -28.46 7.76
CA ALA A 196 -8.93 -28.92 8.17
C ALA A 196 -8.98 -30.22 8.98
N LEU A 197 -9.98 -30.37 9.85
CA LEU A 197 -10.17 -31.60 10.65
C LEU A 197 -10.55 -32.79 9.76
N ASP A 198 -11.46 -32.55 8.81
CA ASP A 198 -11.90 -33.58 7.87
C ASP A 198 -10.75 -34.08 7.01
N LEU A 199 -9.98 -33.16 6.43
CA LEU A 199 -8.79 -33.49 5.63
C LEU A 199 -7.74 -34.26 6.44
N ARG A 200 -7.47 -33.86 7.69
CA ARG A 200 -6.57 -34.58 8.59
C ARG A 200 -7.09 -35.98 8.94
N LYS A 201 -8.39 -36.13 9.16
CA LYS A 201 -9.04 -37.43 9.41
C LYS A 201 -8.92 -38.34 8.18
N GLN A 202 -9.14 -37.80 6.98
CA GLN A 202 -8.97 -38.55 5.73
C GLN A 202 -7.53 -39.07 5.59
N MET A 203 -6.52 -38.20 5.72
CA MET A 203 -5.12 -38.58 5.60
C MET A 203 -4.70 -39.59 6.67
N ARG A 204 -5.14 -39.38 7.91
CA ARG A 204 -4.85 -40.32 9.03
C ARG A 204 -5.46 -41.68 8.79
N SER A 205 -6.65 -41.77 8.22
CA SER A 205 -7.33 -43.02 7.89
C SER A 205 -6.74 -43.75 6.68
N ALA A 206 -6.24 -42.94 5.69
CA ALA A 206 -5.58 -43.52 4.51
C ALA A 206 -4.25 -44.19 4.84
N SER A 207 -3.47 -43.65 5.78
CA SER A 207 -2.13 -44.13 6.14
C SER A 207 -2.01 -45.64 6.37
N PRO A 208 -2.80 -46.28 7.25
CA PRO A 208 -2.70 -47.72 7.45
C PRO A 208 -3.14 -48.54 6.23
N LYS A 209 -4.09 -48.03 5.45
CA LYS A 209 -4.56 -48.69 4.21
C LYS A 209 -3.47 -48.66 3.14
N LEU A 210 -2.76 -47.56 3.01
CA LEU A 210 -1.63 -47.40 2.08
C LEU A 210 -0.47 -48.32 2.42
N ILE A 211 -0.18 -48.49 3.71
CA ILE A 211 0.86 -49.42 4.17
C ILE A 211 0.48 -50.87 3.83
N LYS A 212 -0.81 -51.23 3.96
CA LYS A 212 -1.31 -52.55 3.56
C LYS A 212 -1.22 -52.78 2.05
N LEU A 213 -1.60 -51.77 1.26
CA LEU A 213 -1.49 -51.82 -0.20
C LEU A 213 -0.02 -51.95 -0.66
N LEU A 214 0.91 -51.26 -0.02
CA LEU A 214 2.34 -51.42 -0.29
C LEU A 214 2.82 -52.86 -0.04
N ALA A 215 2.30 -53.51 0.98
CA ALA A 215 2.66 -54.88 1.34
C ALA A 215 2.08 -55.95 0.39
N GLU A 216 1.17 -55.61 -0.50
CA GLU A 216 0.69 -56.50 -1.57
C GLU A 216 1.74 -56.71 -2.66
N LEU A 217 2.68 -55.78 -2.80
CA LEU A 217 3.81 -55.93 -3.74
C LEU A 217 4.96 -56.70 -3.05
N PRO A 218 5.66 -57.61 -3.77
CA PRO A 218 6.83 -58.30 -3.21
C PRO A 218 7.89 -57.27 -2.78
N ALA A 219 8.33 -57.30 -1.54
CA ALA A 219 9.21 -56.29 -0.95
C ALA A 219 10.53 -56.13 -1.70
N GLU A 220 11.06 -57.24 -2.27
CA GLU A 220 12.27 -57.31 -3.10
C GLU A 220 12.09 -56.58 -4.44
N SER A 221 10.85 -56.46 -4.92
CA SER A 221 10.51 -55.80 -6.22
C SER A 221 10.27 -54.30 -6.08
N VAL A 222 9.96 -53.81 -4.89
CA VAL A 222 9.70 -52.39 -4.64
C VAL A 222 11.00 -51.59 -4.59
N ASN A 223 11.03 -50.46 -5.30
CA ASN A 223 12.13 -49.52 -5.26
C ASN A 223 12.08 -48.65 -4.00
N ARG A 224 13.01 -48.84 -3.08
CA ARG A 224 13.11 -48.08 -1.81
C ARG A 224 11.80 -48.10 -0.98
N PRO A 225 11.34 -49.24 -0.55
CA PRO A 225 10.08 -49.39 0.21
C PRO A 225 10.01 -48.53 1.47
N ASP A 226 11.16 -48.23 2.08
CA ASP A 226 11.26 -47.43 3.31
C ASP A 226 10.78 -45.95 3.06
N TYR A 227 11.00 -45.42 1.86
CA TYR A 227 10.56 -44.07 1.52
C TYR A 227 9.02 -43.98 1.46
N TYR A 228 8.36 -44.99 0.90
CA TYR A 228 6.89 -45.06 0.88
C TYR A 228 6.33 -45.27 2.29
N ALA A 229 6.89 -46.20 3.05
CA ALA A 229 6.47 -46.44 4.42
C ALA A 229 6.65 -45.22 5.32
N SER A 230 7.77 -44.49 5.16
CA SER A 230 8.02 -43.25 5.87
C SER A 230 7.01 -42.15 5.48
N TYR A 231 6.74 -41.98 4.17
CA TYR A 231 5.77 -41.02 3.68
C TYR A 231 4.36 -41.33 4.22
N PHE A 232 3.89 -42.59 4.12
CA PHE A 232 2.57 -42.96 4.62
C PHE A 232 2.43 -42.76 6.13
N LYS A 233 3.50 -42.97 6.93
CA LYS A 233 3.50 -42.65 8.35
C LYS A 233 3.39 -41.13 8.61
N LYS A 234 4.00 -40.29 7.75
CA LYS A 234 3.91 -38.82 7.88
C LYS A 234 2.48 -38.29 7.67
N LEU A 235 1.65 -38.95 6.85
CA LEU A 235 0.24 -38.59 6.65
C LEU A 235 -0.59 -38.60 7.95
N ARG A 236 -0.10 -39.27 9.01
CA ARG A 236 -0.74 -39.28 10.34
C ARG A 236 -0.43 -38.01 11.15
N LYS A 237 0.60 -37.25 10.75
CA LYS A 237 0.99 -36.02 11.42
C LYS A 237 -0.03 -34.93 11.13
N ALA A 238 -0.16 -33.98 12.06
CA ALA A 238 -1.07 -32.84 11.89
C ALA A 238 -0.53 -31.77 10.93
N ASP A 239 0.77 -31.76 10.70
CA ASP A 239 1.44 -30.77 9.83
C ASP A 239 1.32 -31.21 8.35
N ALA A 240 0.51 -30.49 7.60
CA ALA A 240 0.27 -30.76 6.17
C ALA A 240 1.52 -30.61 5.29
N LYS A 241 2.54 -29.85 5.72
CA LYS A 241 3.82 -29.74 5.01
C LYS A 241 4.52 -31.09 4.91
N LEU A 242 4.30 -31.99 5.90
CA LEU A 242 4.85 -33.33 5.90
C LEU A 242 4.14 -34.30 4.95
N TRP A 243 2.97 -33.89 4.38
CA TRP A 243 2.21 -34.71 3.42
C TRP A 243 2.72 -34.56 1.99
N VAL A 244 3.62 -33.61 1.73
CA VAL A 244 4.24 -33.47 0.43
C VAL A 244 5.09 -34.71 0.13
N PRO A 245 4.80 -35.44 -0.97
CA PRO A 245 5.55 -36.63 -1.30
C PRO A 245 6.96 -36.27 -1.79
N GLY A 246 7.96 -37.02 -1.31
CA GLY A 246 9.32 -36.87 -1.82
C GLY A 246 9.46 -37.46 -3.24
N THR A 247 10.57 -37.12 -3.92
CA THR A 247 10.80 -37.38 -5.35
C THR A 247 10.52 -38.86 -5.76
N HIS A 248 10.90 -39.82 -4.95
CA HIS A 248 10.66 -41.24 -5.28
C HIS A 248 9.19 -41.63 -5.22
N VAL A 249 8.47 -41.12 -4.24
CA VAL A 249 7.03 -41.35 -4.05
C VAL A 249 6.24 -40.63 -5.13
N SER A 250 6.62 -39.37 -5.45
CA SER A 250 5.97 -38.56 -6.51
C SER A 250 6.06 -39.26 -7.86
N LYS A 251 7.18 -39.88 -8.22
CA LYS A 251 7.36 -40.54 -9.53
C LYS A 251 6.30 -41.60 -9.77
N SER A 252 5.86 -42.34 -8.75
CA SER A 252 4.85 -43.38 -8.90
C SER A 252 3.43 -42.87 -8.62
N LEU A 253 3.23 -42.13 -7.53
CA LEU A 253 1.90 -41.67 -7.14
C LEU A 253 1.36 -40.51 -8.02
N MET A 254 2.23 -39.70 -8.63
CA MET A 254 1.82 -38.60 -9.48
C MET A 254 2.22 -38.79 -10.95
N GLY A 255 3.16 -39.72 -11.21
CA GLY A 255 3.65 -40.06 -12.55
C GLY A 255 3.28 -41.49 -12.95
N ASP A 256 4.32 -42.21 -13.43
CA ASP A 256 4.17 -43.61 -13.89
C ASP A 256 4.04 -44.58 -12.69
N PRO A 257 2.90 -45.26 -12.54
CA PRO A 257 2.69 -46.26 -11.48
C PRO A 257 3.79 -47.31 -11.40
N VAL A 258 4.36 -47.71 -12.53
CA VAL A 258 5.40 -48.74 -12.61
C VAL A 258 6.74 -48.30 -11.98
N ALA A 259 6.93 -46.98 -11.78
CA ALA A 259 8.11 -46.43 -11.11
C ALA A 259 8.24 -46.83 -9.66
N ILE A 260 7.19 -47.43 -9.03
CA ILE A 260 7.26 -48.06 -7.70
C ILE A 260 8.17 -49.27 -7.69
N LEU A 261 8.33 -49.94 -8.84
CA LEU A 261 9.14 -51.16 -8.98
C LEU A 261 10.60 -50.81 -9.27
N LYS A 262 11.51 -51.74 -8.85
CA LYS A 262 12.89 -51.73 -9.34
C LYS A 262 12.92 -52.01 -10.85
N VAL A 263 13.97 -51.59 -11.54
CA VAL A 263 14.12 -51.74 -13.01
C VAL A 263 13.93 -53.17 -13.50
N ALA A 264 14.39 -54.17 -12.72
CA ALA A 264 14.21 -55.56 -13.07
C ALA A 264 12.72 -55.99 -13.03
N GLY A 265 11.95 -55.55 -12.02
CA GLY A 265 10.53 -55.83 -11.90
C GLY A 265 9.67 -55.08 -12.96
N GLN A 266 10.15 -53.98 -13.49
CA GLN A 266 9.48 -53.25 -14.57
C GLN A 266 9.42 -53.99 -15.90
N LYS A 267 10.24 -55.06 -16.07
CA LYS A 267 10.24 -55.91 -17.27
C LYS A 267 9.26 -57.06 -17.16
N ASP A 268 8.77 -57.38 -15.95
CA ASP A 268 7.79 -58.44 -15.70
C ASP A 268 6.38 -57.87 -15.89
N SER A 269 5.65 -58.44 -16.84
CA SER A 269 4.29 -57.96 -17.21
C SER A 269 3.28 -58.19 -16.09
N ALA A 270 3.42 -59.24 -15.33
CA ALA A 270 2.51 -59.53 -14.19
C ALA A 270 2.73 -58.56 -13.04
N LEU A 271 4.01 -58.32 -12.67
CA LEU A 271 4.36 -57.33 -11.65
C LEU A 271 3.99 -55.91 -12.07
N ARG A 272 4.09 -55.53 -13.34
CA ARG A 272 3.62 -54.24 -13.85
C ARG A 272 2.12 -54.05 -13.64
N ALA A 273 1.32 -55.04 -14.06
CA ALA A 273 -0.13 -55.01 -13.89
C ALA A 273 -0.52 -54.91 -12.42
N GLN A 274 0.15 -55.64 -11.54
CA GLN A 274 -0.05 -55.57 -10.09
C GLN A 274 0.33 -54.22 -9.52
N ALA A 275 1.44 -53.60 -9.94
CA ALA A 275 1.87 -52.27 -9.51
C ALA A 275 0.89 -51.20 -9.97
N GLU A 276 0.40 -51.23 -11.21
CA GLU A 276 -0.61 -50.34 -11.73
C GLU A 276 -1.91 -50.41 -10.94
N ASP A 277 -2.40 -51.59 -10.57
CA ASP A 277 -3.57 -51.76 -9.73
C ASP A 277 -3.36 -51.20 -8.32
N VAL A 278 -2.25 -51.61 -7.66
CA VAL A 278 -1.95 -51.17 -6.30
C VAL A 278 -1.79 -49.65 -6.21
N VAL A 279 -1.04 -49.06 -7.14
CA VAL A 279 -0.85 -47.57 -7.19
C VAL A 279 -2.15 -46.88 -7.55
N GLY A 280 -2.97 -47.44 -8.43
CA GLY A 280 -4.31 -46.97 -8.73
C GLY A 280 -5.21 -46.88 -7.48
N ARG A 281 -5.22 -47.93 -6.67
CA ARG A 281 -5.95 -47.94 -5.38
C ARG A 281 -5.34 -46.98 -4.36
N MET A 282 -4.02 -46.78 -4.34
CA MET A 282 -3.36 -45.79 -3.51
C MET A 282 -3.79 -44.38 -3.91
N LYS A 283 -3.83 -44.07 -5.21
CA LYS A 283 -4.31 -42.78 -5.74
C LYS A 283 -5.79 -42.56 -5.39
N ALA A 284 -6.63 -43.57 -5.46
CA ALA A 284 -8.03 -43.50 -5.07
C ALA A 284 -8.23 -43.13 -3.57
N LEU A 285 -7.28 -43.51 -2.71
CA LEU A 285 -7.32 -43.15 -1.29
C LEU A 285 -6.78 -41.76 -0.96
N LEU A 286 -5.85 -41.26 -1.77
CA LEU A 286 -5.15 -40.01 -1.51
C LEU A 286 -5.69 -38.83 -2.32
N GLY A 287 -6.37 -39.09 -3.45
CA GLY A 287 -6.53 -38.10 -4.51
C GLY A 287 -5.19 -37.76 -5.15
N ASP A 288 -5.01 -36.52 -5.59
CA ASP A 288 -3.68 -35.99 -5.93
C ASP A 288 -2.92 -35.67 -4.63
N PRO A 289 -1.80 -36.36 -4.33
CA PRO A 289 -1.10 -36.18 -3.06
C PRO A 289 -0.51 -34.80 -2.86
N LEU A 290 -0.14 -34.11 -3.97
CA LEU A 290 0.41 -32.76 -3.89
C LEU A 290 -0.71 -31.74 -3.65
N GLU A 291 -1.80 -31.83 -4.37
CA GLU A 291 -2.98 -30.98 -4.21
C GLU A 291 -3.53 -31.09 -2.79
N THR A 292 -3.69 -32.33 -2.28
CA THR A 292 -4.14 -32.58 -0.91
C THR A 292 -3.22 -31.98 0.15
N ALA A 293 -1.89 -32.05 -0.06
CA ALA A 293 -0.92 -31.42 0.84
C ALA A 293 -0.99 -29.90 0.77
N LEU A 294 -1.14 -29.33 -0.43
CA LEU A 294 -1.30 -27.90 -0.64
C LEU A 294 -2.60 -27.38 0.00
N ASP A 295 -3.71 -28.07 -0.16
CA ASP A 295 -4.97 -27.75 0.51
C ASP A 295 -4.82 -27.69 2.03
N GLY A 296 -4.13 -28.67 2.61
CA GLY A 296 -3.84 -28.66 4.03
C GLY A 296 -2.99 -27.48 4.48
N VAL A 297 -1.96 -27.12 3.72
CA VAL A 297 -1.12 -25.96 3.99
C VAL A 297 -1.90 -24.66 3.85
N VAL A 298 -2.71 -24.52 2.78
CA VAL A 298 -3.54 -23.33 2.54
C VAL A 298 -4.57 -23.17 3.65
N LEU A 299 -5.24 -24.23 4.08
CA LEU A 299 -6.18 -24.18 5.19
C LEU A 299 -5.52 -23.73 6.51
N ASP A 300 -4.31 -24.22 6.80
CA ASP A 300 -3.56 -23.78 7.99
C ASP A 300 -3.10 -22.33 7.90
N LEU A 301 -2.69 -21.85 6.71
CA LEU A 301 -2.36 -20.44 6.47
C LEU A 301 -3.60 -19.55 6.62
N LEU A 302 -4.72 -19.89 5.98
CA LEU A 302 -5.96 -19.13 6.08
C LEU A 302 -6.42 -19.01 7.53
N ARG A 303 -6.35 -20.07 8.31
CA ARG A 303 -6.73 -20.04 9.73
C ARG A 303 -5.84 -19.14 10.58
N ARG A 304 -4.54 -19.06 10.28
CA ARG A 304 -3.63 -18.14 10.98
C ARG A 304 -3.91 -16.69 10.60
N HIS A 305 -4.02 -16.42 9.31
CA HIS A 305 -4.25 -15.06 8.81
C HIS A 305 -5.63 -14.51 9.18
N ASP A 306 -6.67 -15.36 9.18
CA ASP A 306 -8.00 -14.89 9.57
C ASP A 306 -8.07 -14.50 11.05
N ARG A 307 -7.31 -15.15 11.96
CA ARG A 307 -7.22 -14.69 13.37
C ARG A 307 -6.64 -13.28 13.47
N SER A 308 -5.54 -13.03 12.77
CA SER A 308 -4.92 -11.70 12.73
C SER A 308 -5.86 -10.67 12.08
N ALA A 309 -6.55 -11.05 11.01
CA ALA A 309 -7.51 -10.22 10.33
C ALA A 309 -8.72 -9.88 11.23
N SER A 310 -9.22 -10.86 12.01
CA SER A 310 -10.31 -10.65 12.96
C SER A 310 -9.94 -9.65 14.06
N VAL A 311 -8.72 -9.76 14.61
CA VAL A 311 -8.21 -8.80 15.60
C VAL A 311 -8.05 -7.42 14.99
N LEU A 312 -7.52 -7.34 13.77
CA LEU A 312 -7.34 -6.06 13.07
C LEU A 312 -8.69 -5.40 12.74
N SER A 313 -9.70 -6.19 12.34
CA SER A 313 -11.06 -5.71 12.09
C SER A 313 -11.67 -5.11 13.36
N GLU A 314 -11.52 -5.78 14.50
CA GLU A 314 -12.03 -5.29 15.80
C GLU A 314 -11.29 -4.05 16.27
N LEU A 315 -9.95 -4.01 16.12
CA LEU A 315 -9.16 -2.80 16.42
C LEU A 315 -9.56 -1.63 15.51
N ALA A 316 -9.84 -1.88 14.24
CA ALA A 316 -10.30 -0.84 13.32
C ALA A 316 -11.64 -0.27 13.76
N ARG A 317 -12.58 -1.11 14.20
CA ARG A 317 -13.88 -0.67 14.73
C ARG A 317 -13.72 0.17 16.00
N ARG A 318 -12.89 -0.29 16.95
CA ARG A 318 -12.62 0.47 18.18
C ARG A 318 -11.96 1.82 17.91
N LEU A 319 -11.06 1.86 16.94
CA LEU A 319 -10.42 3.11 16.53
C LEU A 319 -11.46 4.10 15.98
N GLU A 320 -12.41 3.66 15.14
CA GLU A 320 -13.49 4.55 14.68
C GLU A 320 -14.32 5.09 15.85
N ASP A 321 -14.72 4.22 16.81
CA ASP A 321 -15.46 4.63 18.00
C ASP A 321 -14.69 5.69 18.84
N VAL A 322 -13.36 5.53 18.96
CA VAL A 322 -12.47 6.51 19.63
C VAL A 322 -12.45 7.83 18.88
N LEU A 323 -12.26 7.80 17.57
CA LEU A 323 -12.18 9.00 16.73
C LEU A 323 -13.48 9.80 16.77
N ASP A 324 -14.62 9.12 16.66
CA ASP A 324 -15.95 9.75 16.71
C ASP A 324 -16.22 10.38 18.07
N ARG A 325 -15.90 9.68 19.16
CA ARG A 325 -16.09 10.17 20.52
C ARG A 325 -15.22 11.40 20.83
N LEU A 326 -13.95 11.38 20.41
CA LEU A 326 -13.02 12.48 20.61
C LEU A 326 -13.22 13.61 19.60
N ARG A 327 -13.96 13.37 18.52
CA ARG A 327 -14.11 14.28 17.38
C ARG A 327 -12.76 14.68 16.77
N VAL A 328 -11.84 13.72 16.68
CA VAL A 328 -10.52 13.91 16.07
C VAL A 328 -10.40 13.10 14.80
N GLN A 329 -9.55 13.55 13.89
CA GLN A 329 -9.17 12.79 12.70
C GLN A 329 -7.66 12.74 12.59
N PRO A 330 -7.07 11.54 12.49
CA PRO A 330 -5.64 11.40 12.27
C PRO A 330 -5.27 11.75 10.82
N ILE A 331 -4.11 12.37 10.65
CA ILE A 331 -3.67 12.89 9.35
C ILE A 331 -3.55 11.79 8.26
N TRP A 332 -3.19 10.57 8.65
CA TRP A 332 -3.05 9.44 7.72
C TRP A 332 -4.37 8.99 7.08
N LYS A 333 -5.53 9.33 7.69
CA LYS A 333 -6.85 9.05 7.08
C LYS A 333 -7.20 9.99 5.93
N PHE A 334 -6.55 11.13 5.82
CA PHE A 334 -6.93 12.15 4.84
C PHE A 334 -6.71 11.71 3.42
N GLN A 335 -5.58 11.07 3.14
CA GLN A 335 -5.27 10.58 1.79
C GLN A 335 -6.28 9.51 1.30
N PRO A 336 -6.60 8.46 2.11
CA PRO A 336 -7.65 7.50 1.75
C PRO A 336 -9.04 8.12 1.54
N LEU A 337 -9.42 9.09 2.38
CA LEU A 337 -10.72 9.77 2.25
C LEU A 337 -10.83 10.52 0.93
N ILE A 338 -9.81 11.30 0.58
CA ILE A 338 -9.77 12.01 -0.70
C ILE A 338 -9.78 11.02 -1.86
N HIS A 339 -8.95 9.98 -1.78
CA HIS A 339 -8.87 8.98 -2.85
C HIS A 339 -10.21 8.28 -3.10
N HIS A 340 -10.93 7.92 -2.04
CA HIS A 340 -12.26 7.31 -2.15
C HIS A 340 -13.25 8.22 -2.86
N GLU A 341 -13.33 9.49 -2.45
CA GLU A 341 -14.24 10.48 -3.05
C GLU A 341 -13.91 10.76 -4.52
N LEU A 342 -12.61 10.85 -4.84
CA LEU A 342 -12.16 11.11 -6.21
C LEU A 342 -12.45 9.94 -7.16
N ARG A 343 -12.39 8.71 -6.66
CA ARG A 343 -12.63 7.50 -7.46
C ARG A 343 -14.12 7.29 -7.76
N ASP A 344 -14.98 7.56 -6.78
CA ASP A 344 -16.41 7.29 -6.90
C ASP A 344 -17.14 8.39 -7.66
N GLN A 345 -16.54 9.59 -7.77
CA GLN A 345 -17.10 10.75 -8.49
C GLN A 345 -16.09 11.36 -9.45
N PRO A 346 -15.93 10.84 -10.68
CA PRO A 346 -14.94 11.31 -11.65
C PRO A 346 -15.08 12.81 -12.05
N ALA A 347 -16.25 13.39 -11.83
CA ALA A 347 -16.52 14.82 -11.99
C ALA A 347 -16.82 15.47 -10.63
N SER A 348 -16.02 15.12 -9.59
CA SER A 348 -16.33 15.60 -8.25
C SER A 348 -16.27 17.13 -8.19
N TYR A 349 -17.22 17.71 -7.49
CA TYR A 349 -17.25 19.13 -7.12
C TYR A 349 -15.92 19.62 -6.52
N LEU A 350 -15.16 18.72 -5.92
CA LEU A 350 -13.79 18.93 -5.45
C LEU A 350 -12.86 19.40 -6.57
N PHE A 351 -12.91 18.76 -7.74
CA PHE A 351 -12.04 19.11 -8.88
C PHE A 351 -12.47 20.42 -9.53
N GLU A 352 -13.77 20.63 -9.69
CA GLU A 352 -14.29 21.87 -10.25
C GLU A 352 -13.81 23.06 -9.41
N ARG A 353 -14.01 23.03 -8.09
CA ARG A 353 -13.57 24.11 -7.19
C ARG A 353 -12.05 24.27 -7.05
N LEU A 354 -11.30 23.18 -7.10
CA LEU A 354 -9.84 23.25 -6.98
C LEU A 354 -9.16 23.53 -8.31
N GLY A 355 -9.68 22.97 -9.41
CA GLY A 355 -9.18 23.23 -10.76
C GLY A 355 -9.39 24.68 -11.22
N GLU A 356 -10.51 25.30 -10.83
CA GLU A 356 -10.72 26.75 -10.99
C GLU A 356 -9.72 27.59 -10.18
N ARG A 357 -9.19 27.03 -9.07
CA ARG A 357 -8.26 27.73 -8.19
C ARG A 357 -6.82 27.59 -8.62
N TYR A 358 -6.39 26.40 -9.05
CA TYR A 358 -4.98 26.12 -9.34
C TYR A 358 -4.80 25.68 -10.80
N SER A 359 -3.95 26.37 -11.52
CA SER A 359 -3.58 26.05 -12.90
C SER A 359 -2.08 25.77 -13.06
N ARG A 360 -1.27 26.01 -12.02
CA ARG A 360 0.18 25.78 -12.03
C ARG A 360 0.60 25.00 -10.81
N PHE A 361 1.25 23.88 -11.04
CA PHE A 361 1.68 22.92 -10.02
C PHE A 361 3.19 22.84 -10.00
N LEU A 362 3.77 23.01 -8.84
CA LEU A 362 5.21 22.84 -8.59
C LEU A 362 5.36 21.84 -7.46
N VAL A 363 5.97 20.67 -7.73
CA VAL A 363 6.21 19.64 -6.74
C VAL A 363 7.72 19.45 -6.61
N ASP A 364 8.25 19.80 -5.46
CA ASP A 364 9.66 19.58 -5.11
C ASP A 364 9.80 18.32 -4.25
N GLU A 365 10.96 17.67 -4.32
CA GLU A 365 11.25 16.37 -3.69
C GLU A 365 10.22 15.28 -4.10
N ALA A 366 9.87 15.28 -5.38
CA ALA A 366 8.80 14.42 -5.94
C ALA A 366 9.04 12.92 -5.71
N GLN A 367 10.29 12.48 -5.53
CA GLN A 367 10.63 11.09 -5.21
C GLN A 367 10.16 10.63 -3.82
N ASP A 368 9.79 11.56 -2.93
CA ASP A 368 9.31 11.24 -1.59
C ASP A 368 7.77 11.18 -1.49
N THR A 369 7.08 11.38 -2.61
CA THR A 369 5.62 11.32 -2.71
C THR A 369 5.15 9.86 -2.80
N SER A 370 4.07 9.51 -2.06
CA SER A 370 3.48 8.17 -2.11
C SER A 370 2.57 7.96 -3.32
N ARG A 371 2.27 6.70 -3.66
CA ARG A 371 1.34 6.36 -4.74
C ARG A 371 -0.05 6.98 -4.54
N MET A 372 -0.55 6.95 -3.31
CA MET A 372 -1.86 7.50 -2.99
C MET A 372 -1.87 9.03 -3.11
N GLN A 373 -0.78 9.69 -2.70
CA GLN A 373 -0.61 11.13 -2.87
C GLN A 373 -0.59 11.50 -4.36
N TRP A 374 0.09 10.74 -5.20
CA TRP A 374 0.06 10.91 -6.65
C TRP A 374 -1.35 10.68 -7.22
N ALA A 375 -2.00 9.58 -6.84
CA ALA A 375 -3.37 9.29 -7.26
C ALA A 375 -4.36 10.40 -6.90
N ASN A 376 -4.12 11.15 -5.82
CA ASN A 376 -4.93 12.31 -5.43
C ASN A 376 -4.55 13.60 -6.16
N LEU A 377 -3.30 13.75 -6.61
CA LEU A 377 -2.83 14.94 -7.31
C LEU A 377 -3.09 14.90 -8.82
N TRP A 378 -2.93 13.73 -9.46
CA TRP A 378 -3.06 13.59 -10.91
C TRP A 378 -4.40 14.08 -11.46
N PRO A 379 -5.55 13.71 -10.90
CA PRO A 379 -6.84 14.19 -11.40
C PRO A 379 -6.96 15.70 -11.36
N LEU A 380 -6.40 16.34 -10.31
CA LEU A 380 -6.38 17.80 -10.19
C LEU A 380 -5.49 18.46 -11.26
N MET A 381 -4.32 17.86 -11.50
CA MET A 381 -3.40 18.34 -12.54
C MET A 381 -3.98 18.13 -13.93
N GLU A 382 -4.55 16.96 -14.23
CA GLU A 382 -5.18 16.66 -15.51
C GLU A 382 -6.30 17.65 -15.82
N HIS A 383 -7.21 17.88 -14.87
CA HIS A 383 -8.30 18.83 -15.04
C HIS A 383 -7.78 20.25 -15.38
N ALA A 384 -6.77 20.72 -14.65
CA ALA A 384 -6.20 22.04 -14.88
C ALA A 384 -5.41 22.13 -16.20
N LEU A 385 -4.67 21.10 -16.59
CA LEU A 385 -3.83 21.08 -17.79
C LEU A 385 -4.66 20.89 -19.07
N THR A 386 -5.75 20.13 -19.01
CA THR A 386 -6.67 19.93 -20.14
C THR A 386 -7.68 21.07 -20.31
N GLY A 387 -7.89 21.90 -19.28
CA GLY A 387 -8.87 22.98 -19.22
C GLY A 387 -8.57 24.21 -20.07
N ARG A 388 -7.55 24.20 -20.97
CA ARG A 388 -7.18 25.29 -21.91
C ARG A 388 -6.87 26.65 -21.29
N GLU A 389 -6.58 26.75 -20.01
CA GLU A 389 -6.13 27.99 -19.39
C GLU A 389 -4.73 28.38 -19.88
N ALA A 390 -4.56 29.62 -20.35
CA ALA A 390 -3.27 30.09 -20.84
C ALA A 390 -2.20 30.03 -19.71
N GLY A 391 -1.13 29.28 -19.94
CA GLY A 391 -0.03 29.11 -18.98
C GLY A 391 -0.29 28.16 -17.86
N ALA A 392 -1.29 27.25 -17.99
CA ALA A 392 -1.39 26.06 -17.13
C ALA A 392 -0.14 25.18 -17.30
N GLY A 393 0.30 24.56 -16.22
CA GLY A 393 1.50 23.73 -16.27
C GLY A 393 1.78 23.01 -14.95
N ALA A 394 2.50 21.91 -15.05
CA ALA A 394 3.03 21.17 -13.89
C ALA A 394 4.54 21.00 -14.02
N MET A 395 5.27 21.19 -12.94
CA MET A 395 6.70 20.96 -12.85
C MET A 395 6.99 20.09 -11.63
N LEU A 396 7.59 18.94 -11.88
CA LEU A 396 7.99 17.99 -10.85
C LEU A 396 9.52 17.98 -10.79
N VAL A 397 10.07 18.19 -9.61
CA VAL A 397 11.51 18.20 -9.37
C VAL A 397 11.83 17.11 -8.35
N GLY A 398 12.84 16.29 -8.64
CA GLY A 398 13.24 15.23 -7.74
C GLY A 398 14.47 14.46 -8.21
N ASP A 399 15.03 13.66 -7.30
CA ASP A 399 16.12 12.74 -7.57
C ASP A 399 15.83 11.39 -6.90
N GLY A 400 15.53 10.36 -7.68
CA GLY A 400 15.22 9.02 -7.16
C GLY A 400 16.32 8.42 -6.27
N LYS A 401 17.58 8.88 -6.40
CA LYS A 401 18.69 8.44 -5.53
C LYS A 401 18.65 9.05 -4.13
N GLN A 402 17.86 10.13 -3.95
CA GLN A 402 17.69 10.81 -2.66
C GLN A 402 16.44 10.36 -1.91
N SER A 403 15.66 9.40 -2.43
CA SER A 403 14.50 8.86 -1.74
C SER A 403 14.91 8.08 -0.49
N ILE A 404 14.54 8.57 0.68
CA ILE A 404 14.86 7.98 2.00
C ILE A 404 13.62 7.73 2.87
N TYR A 405 12.43 8.11 2.39
CA TYR A 405 11.18 8.05 3.16
C TYR A 405 10.27 6.87 2.80
N ARG A 406 10.85 5.75 2.32
CA ARG A 406 10.09 4.53 2.01
C ARG A 406 9.26 4.02 3.20
N TRP A 407 9.76 4.21 4.42
CA TRP A 407 9.06 3.85 5.65
C TRP A 407 7.81 4.71 5.93
N ARG A 408 7.68 5.87 5.26
CA ARG A 408 6.50 6.74 5.25
C ARG A 408 5.58 6.52 4.05
N GLY A 409 5.84 5.49 3.24
CA GLY A 409 5.03 5.17 2.07
C GLY A 409 5.51 5.82 0.77
N SER A 410 6.65 6.58 0.76
CA SER A 410 7.21 7.07 -0.50
C SER A 410 7.62 5.92 -1.42
N ASP A 411 7.38 6.08 -2.71
CA ASP A 411 7.69 5.09 -3.74
C ASP A 411 8.62 5.67 -4.79
N ALA A 412 9.92 5.41 -4.61
CA ALA A 412 10.93 5.85 -5.56
C ALA A 412 10.78 5.21 -6.95
N GLU A 413 10.20 4.00 -7.02
CA GLU A 413 9.96 3.31 -8.29
C GLU A 413 8.89 4.04 -9.10
N GLU A 414 7.85 4.53 -8.44
CA GLU A 414 6.81 5.37 -9.04
C GLU A 414 7.41 6.65 -9.67
N PHE A 415 8.28 7.35 -8.92
CA PHE A 415 8.97 8.52 -9.45
C PHE A 415 9.87 8.19 -10.65
N LEU A 416 10.60 7.08 -10.61
CA LEU A 416 11.43 6.64 -11.73
C LEU A 416 10.60 6.25 -12.95
N ASP A 417 9.44 5.65 -12.77
CA ASP A 417 8.50 5.37 -13.86
C ASP A 417 7.95 6.67 -14.48
N LEU A 418 7.58 7.66 -13.65
CA LEU A 418 7.20 9.00 -14.13
C LEU A 418 8.29 9.62 -15.00
N VAL A 419 9.55 9.54 -14.57
CA VAL A 419 10.69 10.06 -15.35
C VAL A 419 10.86 9.28 -16.65
N ALA A 420 10.71 7.96 -16.63
CA ALA A 420 10.82 7.12 -17.83
C ALA A 420 9.72 7.46 -18.84
N ARG A 421 8.48 7.59 -18.41
CA ARG A 421 7.32 8.00 -19.22
C ARG A 421 7.50 9.40 -19.82
N ALA A 422 7.92 10.37 -19.01
CA ALA A 422 8.18 11.74 -19.47
C ALA A 422 9.26 11.83 -20.55
N LYS A 423 10.31 10.98 -20.50
CA LYS A 423 11.37 10.93 -21.52
C LYS A 423 10.86 10.53 -22.91
N VAL A 424 9.79 9.76 -22.97
CA VAL A 424 9.18 9.28 -24.23
C VAL A 424 7.85 9.98 -24.56
N GLY A 425 7.50 11.02 -23.79
CA GLY A 425 6.29 11.81 -24.02
C GLY A 425 4.98 11.11 -23.67
N GLN A 426 5.05 10.01 -22.92
CA GLN A 426 3.87 9.29 -22.44
C GLN A 426 3.18 10.01 -21.27
N SER A 427 1.92 9.70 -21.06
CA SER A 427 1.20 10.16 -19.88
C SER A 427 1.88 9.70 -18.59
N PRO A 428 1.87 10.50 -17.52
CA PRO A 428 2.43 10.12 -16.22
C PRO A 428 1.78 8.87 -15.61
N SER A 429 0.54 8.55 -15.98
CA SER A 429 -0.16 7.34 -15.56
C SER A 429 -1.10 6.85 -16.66
N ASP A 430 -1.33 5.54 -16.72
CA ASP A 430 -2.30 4.94 -17.65
C ASP A 430 -3.75 5.35 -17.32
N GLU A 431 -3.99 5.75 -16.08
CA GLU A 431 -5.30 6.24 -15.61
C GLU A 431 -5.62 7.66 -16.11
N PHE A 432 -4.62 8.44 -16.57
CA PHE A 432 -4.76 9.83 -16.99
C PHE A 432 -4.27 10.08 -18.42
N PRO A 433 -4.89 9.46 -19.42
CA PRO A 433 -4.43 9.54 -20.81
C PRO A 433 -4.50 10.98 -21.41
N GLY A 434 -5.27 11.88 -20.81
CA GLY A 434 -5.38 13.27 -21.24
C GLY A 434 -4.08 14.07 -21.17
N LEU A 435 -3.06 13.55 -20.48
CA LEU A 435 -1.73 14.16 -20.35
C LEU A 435 -0.71 13.61 -21.37
N GLU A 436 -1.10 12.72 -22.26
CA GLU A 436 -0.23 12.19 -23.30
C GLU A 436 0.26 13.29 -24.23
N GLY A 437 1.57 13.30 -24.53
CA GLY A 437 2.22 14.31 -25.36
C GLY A 437 2.43 15.66 -24.69
N MET A 438 1.97 15.85 -23.44
CA MET A 438 2.17 17.09 -22.67
C MET A 438 3.39 17.03 -21.75
N SER A 439 3.97 15.84 -21.54
CA SER A 439 5.10 15.62 -20.64
C SER A 439 6.44 15.76 -21.35
N GLY A 440 7.42 16.32 -20.63
CA GLY A 440 8.80 16.44 -21.09
C GLY A 440 9.77 16.25 -19.93
N PHE A 441 10.99 15.82 -20.23
CA PHE A 441 12.04 15.60 -19.25
C PHE A 441 13.20 16.57 -19.46
N VAL A 442 13.62 17.25 -18.38
CA VAL A 442 14.79 18.14 -18.37
C VAL A 442 15.77 17.63 -17.33
N PRO A 443 16.93 17.08 -17.73
CA PRO A 443 17.96 16.68 -16.75
C PRO A 443 18.60 17.91 -16.13
N LEU A 444 18.79 17.91 -14.81
CA LEU A 444 19.64 18.88 -14.13
C LEU A 444 21.11 18.39 -14.22
N ALA A 445 21.94 19.14 -14.92
CA ALA A 445 23.32 18.77 -15.21
C ALA A 445 24.27 18.96 -14.01
N ASP A 446 23.95 19.90 -13.11
CA ASP A 446 24.82 20.32 -12.03
C ASP A 446 24.48 19.64 -10.70
N ASN A 447 25.46 19.00 -10.06
CA ASN A 447 25.35 18.43 -8.73
C ASN A 447 26.09 19.32 -7.71
N TRP A 448 25.35 20.11 -6.94
CA TRP A 448 25.90 21.05 -5.96
C TRP A 448 26.16 20.42 -4.58
N ARG A 449 25.66 19.20 -4.32
CA ARG A 449 25.74 18.57 -2.98
C ARG A 449 26.84 17.54 -2.82
N SER A 450 27.32 16.92 -3.88
CA SER A 450 28.39 15.94 -3.82
C SER A 450 29.57 16.36 -4.69
N ARG A 451 30.77 16.43 -4.10
CA ARG A 451 32.00 16.38 -4.86
C ARG A 451 32.30 14.92 -5.16
N HIS A 452 32.69 14.63 -6.41
CA HIS A 452 33.18 13.30 -6.79
C HIS A 452 34.32 12.86 -5.90
#